data_172aef3a81ae91044d3c23200fb967df
#
_entry.id   172aef3a81ae91044d3c23200fb967df
#
_cell.length_a   1.000
_cell.length_b   1.000
_cell.length_c   1.000
_cell.angle_alpha   90.00
_cell.angle_beta   90.00
_cell.angle_gamma   90.00
#
_symmetry.space_group_name_H-M   'P 1'
#
loop_
_entity.id
_entity.type
_entity.pdbx_description
1 polymer ?
#
loop_
_entity_poly.entity_id
_entity_poly.type
_entity_poly.pdbx_seq_one_letter_code
_entity_poly.pdbx_strand_id
1 'polypeptide(L)'
;MVRELRKMVKLLNLNLWNYTDWKNRKEKIIQFVQQHNPDIITLQEVRDDIQFNKKGYNQAKQLNDELNYPYYAFYPVTDKRKERPEKYKHYCIEGIAVLSKFPILKIEKHKLRKHPDDRYTCGNLYVKIKAEKIIDLIVVHFSNSDLFSLLHLIETLSIIKKKKIEPIIAGDFNMWHQDWLNDLTSQEYVSSMQYKKYLSYPLNKWTLDYILIPKKYKFKSLKCEGDVSDHKALIAEVEIR
;
A
#
# COMPACT_ATOMS: atom_id res chain seq x y z
N MET A 1 37.87 6.25 9.93
CA MET A 1 36.70 5.38 10.15
C MET A 1 35.51 6.04 9.46
N VAL A 2 35.27 5.69 8.19
CA VAL A 2 34.12 6.20 7.40
C VAL A 2 32.87 5.65 8.07
N ARG A 3 32.03 6.51 8.65
CA ARG A 3 30.67 6.12 9.08
C ARG A 3 29.94 5.62 7.82
N GLU A 4 29.72 4.31 7.71
CA GLU A 4 28.76 3.77 6.77
C GLU A 4 27.43 4.48 7.04
N LEU A 5 27.05 5.39 6.15
CA LEU A 5 25.75 6.04 6.19
C LEU A 5 24.72 4.93 6.14
N ARG A 6 24.04 4.68 7.25
CA ARG A 6 23.01 3.64 7.36
C ARG A 6 21.88 4.04 6.42
N LYS A 7 21.70 3.27 5.37
CA LYS A 7 20.72 3.49 4.30
C LYS A 7 19.33 3.14 4.81
N MET A 8 18.75 4.06 5.56
CA MET A 8 17.44 3.91 6.19
C MET A 8 16.38 4.56 5.32
N VAL A 9 15.25 3.87 5.16
CA VAL A 9 14.06 4.39 4.51
C VAL A 9 12.87 4.21 5.45
N LYS A 10 12.13 5.29 5.68
CA LYS A 10 10.89 5.28 6.45
C LYS A 10 9.70 5.14 5.49
N LEU A 11 9.00 4.03 5.61
CA LEU A 11 7.81 3.71 4.84
C LEU A 11 6.56 3.85 5.71
N LEU A 12 5.52 4.48 5.19
CA LEU A 12 4.18 4.51 5.77
C LEU A 12 3.20 3.82 4.82
N ASN A 13 2.43 2.84 5.32
CA ASN A 13 1.32 2.21 4.61
C ASN A 13 0.01 2.56 5.28
N LEU A 14 -0.99 2.97 4.49
CA LEU A 14 -2.32 3.32 5.00
C LEU A 14 -3.41 3.04 3.96
N ASN A 15 -4.41 2.23 4.33
CA ASN A 15 -5.69 2.19 3.64
C ASN A 15 -6.48 3.46 3.99
N LEU A 16 -6.92 4.23 2.97
CA LEU A 16 -7.56 5.54 3.16
C LEU A 16 -9.05 5.46 3.50
N TRP A 17 -9.66 4.25 3.47
CA TRP A 17 -11.12 4.11 3.67
C TRP A 17 -11.92 5.03 2.74
N ASN A 18 -11.49 5.19 1.52
CA ASN A 18 -12.10 6.03 0.50
C ASN A 18 -12.62 7.39 1.02
N TYR A 19 -13.76 7.88 0.52
CA TYR A 19 -14.36 9.16 0.97
C TYR A 19 -15.21 9.05 2.25
N THR A 20 -15.22 7.91 2.94
CA THR A 20 -15.94 7.80 4.22
C THR A 20 -15.39 8.81 5.21
N ASP A 21 -16.23 9.69 5.70
CA ASP A 21 -15.89 10.81 6.61
C ASP A 21 -14.64 11.63 6.20
N TRP A 22 -14.38 11.73 4.90
CA TRP A 22 -13.17 12.36 4.36
C TRP A 22 -12.95 13.80 4.81
N LYS A 23 -14.03 14.58 4.91
CA LYS A 23 -13.96 15.98 5.33
C LYS A 23 -13.32 16.14 6.72
N ASN A 24 -13.62 15.24 7.64
CA ASN A 24 -13.10 15.28 9.03
C ASN A 24 -11.75 14.56 9.16
N ARG A 25 -11.45 13.59 8.26
CA ARG A 25 -10.23 12.78 8.33
C ARG A 25 -9.05 13.35 7.55
N LYS A 26 -9.31 14.07 6.43
CA LYS A 26 -8.24 14.57 5.56
C LYS A 26 -7.16 15.30 6.33
N GLU A 27 -7.55 16.30 7.14
CA GLU A 27 -6.60 17.11 7.91
C GLU A 27 -5.85 16.26 8.95
N LYS A 28 -6.53 15.34 9.62
CA LYS A 28 -5.90 14.43 10.59
C LYS A 28 -4.87 13.50 9.92
N ILE A 29 -5.15 13.02 8.70
CA ILE A 29 -4.20 12.23 7.91
C ILE A 29 -2.97 13.06 7.57
N ILE A 30 -3.16 14.32 7.13
CA ILE A 30 -2.06 15.24 6.81
C ILE A 30 -1.17 15.44 8.03
N GLN A 31 -1.73 15.81 9.17
CA GLN A 31 -1.00 16.03 10.43
C GLN A 31 -0.27 14.76 10.87
N PHE A 32 -0.94 13.61 10.77
CA PHE A 32 -0.34 12.31 11.09
C PHE A 32 0.87 12.00 10.20
N VAL A 33 0.75 12.22 8.90
CA VAL A 33 1.88 12.00 7.96
C VAL A 33 3.01 12.99 8.23
N GLN A 34 2.71 14.26 8.48
CA GLN A 34 3.72 15.29 8.81
C GLN A 34 4.48 14.95 10.10
N GLN A 35 3.77 14.50 11.13
CA GLN A 35 4.39 14.06 12.41
C GLN A 35 5.36 12.91 12.21
N HIS A 36 5.02 11.92 11.38
CA HIS A 36 5.87 10.77 11.12
C HIS A 36 6.95 11.03 10.07
N ASN A 37 6.72 11.99 9.19
CA ASN A 37 7.63 12.42 8.13
C ASN A 37 8.24 11.27 7.31
N PRO A 38 7.42 10.33 6.77
CA PRO A 38 7.91 9.19 6.01
C PRO A 38 8.61 9.62 4.71
N ASP A 39 9.48 8.75 4.19
CA ASP A 39 10.15 8.98 2.91
C ASP A 39 9.29 8.50 1.74
N ILE A 40 8.51 7.44 1.99
CA ILE A 40 7.62 6.82 1.02
C ILE A 40 6.28 6.53 1.71
N ILE A 41 5.18 6.82 1.02
CA ILE A 41 3.82 6.52 1.46
C ILE A 41 3.16 5.61 0.44
N THR A 42 2.56 4.52 0.90
CA THR A 42 1.71 3.62 0.12
C THR A 42 0.27 3.73 0.59
N LEU A 43 -0.65 3.95 -0.35
CA LEU A 43 -2.05 4.22 -0.06
C LEU A 43 -2.96 3.25 -0.80
N GLN A 44 -3.96 2.72 -0.11
CA GLN A 44 -5.04 1.89 -0.66
C GLN A 44 -6.38 2.63 -0.55
N GLU A 45 -7.39 2.15 -1.26
CA GLU A 45 -8.71 2.75 -1.40
C GLU A 45 -8.70 4.24 -1.81
N VAL A 46 -7.69 4.60 -2.60
CA VAL A 46 -7.58 5.96 -3.15
C VAL A 46 -8.66 6.18 -4.19
N ARG A 47 -9.60 7.08 -3.94
CA ARG A 47 -10.69 7.39 -4.86
C ARG A 47 -10.48 8.66 -5.66
N ASP A 48 -10.91 8.56 -6.93
CA ASP A 48 -11.19 9.66 -7.84
C ASP A 48 -12.68 9.64 -8.15
N ASP A 49 -13.43 10.51 -7.49
CA ASP A 49 -14.89 10.49 -7.48
C ASP A 49 -15.44 11.91 -7.65
N ILE A 50 -16.21 12.13 -8.74
CA ILE A 50 -16.74 13.45 -9.09
C ILE A 50 -17.84 13.96 -8.15
N GLN A 51 -18.39 13.13 -7.27
CA GLN A 51 -19.29 13.58 -6.20
C GLN A 51 -18.56 14.39 -5.13
N PHE A 52 -17.27 14.15 -4.96
CA PHE A 52 -16.47 14.77 -3.90
C PHE A 52 -15.44 15.76 -4.45
N ASN A 53 -15.03 15.60 -5.74
CA ASN A 53 -14.02 16.47 -6.32
C ASN A 53 -14.03 16.41 -7.87
N LYS A 54 -13.24 17.27 -8.52
CA LYS A 54 -13.09 17.23 -9.98
C LYS A 54 -12.38 15.92 -10.42
N LYS A 55 -12.76 15.43 -11.60
CA LYS A 55 -12.13 14.24 -12.22
C LYS A 55 -10.61 14.41 -12.33
N GLY A 56 -9.88 13.38 -11.94
CA GLY A 56 -8.41 13.36 -11.95
C GLY A 56 -7.77 13.96 -10.70
N TYR A 57 -8.58 14.42 -9.74
CA TYR A 57 -8.12 14.99 -8.47
C TYR A 57 -8.45 14.06 -7.30
N ASN A 58 -7.84 12.86 -7.33
CA ASN A 58 -8.07 11.82 -6.34
C ASN A 58 -7.52 12.19 -4.95
N GLN A 59 -7.88 11.38 -3.94
CA GLN A 59 -7.53 11.63 -2.54
C GLN A 59 -6.02 11.74 -2.31
N ALA A 60 -5.19 10.94 -2.98
CA ALA A 60 -3.73 11.02 -2.82
C ALA A 60 -3.17 12.36 -3.33
N LYS A 61 -3.73 12.93 -4.42
CA LYS A 61 -3.39 14.29 -4.85
C LYS A 61 -3.83 15.35 -3.85
N GLN A 62 -5.07 15.19 -3.30
CA GLN A 62 -5.57 16.12 -2.28
C GLN A 62 -4.70 16.16 -1.03
N LEU A 63 -4.16 14.99 -0.61
CA LEU A 63 -3.19 14.92 0.48
C LEU A 63 -1.86 15.55 0.07
N ASN A 64 -1.41 15.30 -1.17
CA ASN A 64 -0.11 15.75 -1.63
C ASN A 64 0.00 17.25 -1.86
N ASP A 65 -1.12 17.95 -2.10
CA ASP A 65 -1.13 19.42 -2.18
C ASP A 65 -0.61 20.07 -0.87
N GLU A 66 -0.82 19.40 0.27
CA GLU A 66 -0.34 19.86 1.59
C GLU A 66 0.98 19.19 2.01
N LEU A 67 1.18 17.93 1.61
CA LEU A 67 2.34 17.13 2.00
C LEU A 67 3.58 17.42 1.14
N ASN A 68 3.40 17.92 -0.08
CA ASN A 68 4.46 18.36 -0.99
C ASN A 68 5.49 17.26 -1.34
N TYR A 69 5.07 16.00 -1.50
CA TYR A 69 5.96 14.97 -2.03
C TYR A 69 6.22 15.22 -3.52
N PRO A 70 7.49 15.29 -3.96
CA PRO A 70 7.83 15.64 -5.34
C PRO A 70 7.48 14.55 -6.36
N TYR A 71 7.31 13.31 -5.90
CA TYR A 71 7.03 12.17 -6.79
C TYR A 71 5.77 11.45 -6.38
N TYR A 72 4.93 11.17 -7.37
CA TYR A 72 3.62 10.58 -7.22
C TYR A 72 3.34 9.55 -8.30
N ALA A 73 2.72 8.43 -7.91
CA ALA A 73 2.18 7.43 -8.82
C ALA A 73 0.79 7.00 -8.36
N PHE A 74 -0.13 6.80 -9.31
CA PHE A 74 -1.47 6.29 -9.06
C PHE A 74 -1.84 5.22 -10.08
N TYR A 75 -2.38 4.12 -9.60
CA TYR A 75 -3.00 3.09 -10.41
C TYR A 75 -4.52 3.07 -10.16
N PRO A 76 -5.34 3.50 -11.14
CA PRO A 76 -6.79 3.36 -11.11
C PRO A 76 -7.16 1.90 -11.38
N VAL A 77 -7.29 1.11 -10.32
CA VAL A 77 -7.47 -0.35 -10.42
C VAL A 77 -8.87 -0.69 -10.92
N THR A 78 -9.89 -0.06 -10.36
CA THR A 78 -11.29 -0.40 -10.66
C THR A 78 -12.16 0.81 -10.96
N ASP A 79 -13.08 0.66 -11.93
CA ASP A 79 -14.20 1.57 -12.15
C ASP A 79 -15.41 1.05 -11.37
N LYS A 80 -15.79 1.77 -10.31
CA LYS A 80 -16.88 1.37 -9.41
C LYS A 80 -18.23 1.28 -10.12
N ARG A 81 -18.42 1.99 -11.24
CA ARG A 81 -19.64 1.88 -12.08
C ARG A 81 -19.75 0.50 -12.72
N LYS A 82 -18.62 -0.14 -13.03
CA LYS A 82 -18.60 -1.51 -13.61
C LYS A 82 -18.69 -2.57 -12.52
N GLU A 83 -18.16 -2.28 -11.35
CA GLU A 83 -18.14 -3.21 -10.23
C GLU A 83 -19.47 -3.22 -9.46
N ARG A 84 -20.09 -2.05 -9.28
CA ARG A 84 -21.36 -1.86 -8.56
C ARG A 84 -22.24 -0.84 -9.29
N PRO A 85 -22.78 -1.18 -10.47
CA PRO A 85 -23.56 -0.26 -11.31
C PRO A 85 -24.86 0.20 -10.64
N GLU A 86 -25.39 -0.58 -9.72
CA GLU A 86 -26.58 -0.22 -8.93
C GLU A 86 -26.31 0.95 -7.98
N LYS A 87 -25.08 1.05 -7.45
CA LYS A 87 -24.68 2.08 -6.48
C LYS A 87 -24.01 3.28 -7.13
N TYR A 88 -23.18 3.08 -8.15
CA TYR A 88 -22.37 4.14 -8.75
C TYR A 88 -22.85 4.47 -10.16
N LYS A 89 -23.60 5.58 -10.31
CA LYS A 89 -24.08 6.08 -11.62
C LYS A 89 -23.16 7.15 -12.23
N HIS A 90 -22.22 7.67 -11.45
CA HIS A 90 -21.26 8.73 -11.82
C HIS A 90 -19.84 8.18 -11.90
N TYR A 91 -18.93 8.97 -12.45
CA TYR A 91 -17.51 8.61 -12.49
C TYR A 91 -16.97 8.42 -11.08
N CYS A 92 -16.55 7.21 -10.79
CA CYS A 92 -15.93 6.81 -9.53
C CYS A 92 -14.90 5.72 -9.79
N ILE A 93 -13.64 6.07 -9.65
CA ILE A 93 -12.49 5.16 -9.80
C ILE A 93 -11.84 4.95 -8.44
N GLU A 94 -11.46 3.74 -8.15
CA GLU A 94 -10.72 3.39 -6.94
C GLU A 94 -9.41 2.70 -7.29
N GLY A 95 -8.36 2.96 -6.50
CA GLY A 95 -7.05 2.40 -6.77
C GLY A 95 -6.06 2.54 -5.63
N ILE A 96 -4.80 2.42 -5.99
CA ILE A 96 -3.65 2.46 -5.09
C ILE A 96 -2.66 3.53 -5.53
N ALA A 97 -1.95 4.14 -4.58
CA ALA A 97 -1.01 5.23 -4.86
C ALA A 97 0.29 5.13 -4.07
N VAL A 98 1.30 5.82 -4.58
CA VAL A 98 2.58 6.07 -3.91
C VAL A 98 2.88 7.56 -3.93
N LEU A 99 3.29 8.11 -2.79
CA LEU A 99 3.97 9.38 -2.68
C LEU A 99 5.41 9.11 -2.25
N SER A 100 6.39 9.80 -2.82
CA SER A 100 7.80 9.58 -2.51
C SER A 100 8.59 10.89 -2.48
N LYS A 101 9.48 11.02 -1.50
CA LYS A 101 10.51 12.07 -1.49
C LYS A 101 11.60 11.81 -2.52
N PHE A 102 11.74 10.55 -2.95
CA PHE A 102 12.77 10.11 -3.87
C PHE A 102 12.23 9.94 -5.29
N PRO A 103 13.06 10.16 -6.34
CA PRO A 103 12.65 9.98 -7.72
C PRO A 103 12.05 8.58 -8.00
N ILE A 104 10.89 8.55 -8.66
CA ILE A 104 10.29 7.33 -9.20
C ILE A 104 10.82 7.17 -10.63
N LEU A 105 11.67 6.15 -10.84
CA LEU A 105 12.31 5.90 -12.13
C LEU A 105 11.44 5.07 -13.07
N LYS A 106 10.55 4.24 -12.53
CA LYS A 106 9.70 3.34 -13.30
C LYS A 106 8.37 3.12 -12.57
N ILE A 107 7.30 3.04 -13.34
CA ILE A 107 5.96 2.72 -12.87
C ILE A 107 5.39 1.63 -13.77
N GLU A 108 4.92 0.54 -13.19
CA GLU A 108 4.17 -0.50 -13.89
C GLU A 108 2.88 -0.83 -13.14
N LYS A 109 1.83 -1.10 -13.89
CA LYS A 109 0.48 -1.38 -13.40
C LYS A 109 0.10 -2.78 -13.83
N HIS A 110 -0.09 -3.67 -12.87
CA HIS A 110 -0.43 -5.05 -13.13
C HIS A 110 -1.84 -5.32 -12.62
N LYS A 111 -2.78 -5.56 -13.53
CA LYS A 111 -4.10 -6.05 -13.18
C LYS A 111 -3.99 -7.53 -12.81
N LEU A 112 -4.44 -7.90 -11.63
CA LEU A 112 -4.49 -9.30 -11.19
C LEU A 112 -5.68 -10.02 -11.81
N ARG A 113 -5.55 -11.36 -11.92
CA ARG A 113 -6.61 -12.21 -12.45
C ARG A 113 -7.83 -12.13 -11.53
N LYS A 114 -8.96 -11.74 -12.08
CA LYS A 114 -10.23 -11.76 -11.37
C LYS A 114 -10.86 -13.16 -11.50
N HIS A 115 -11.11 -13.80 -10.35
CA HIS A 115 -11.91 -15.01 -10.32
C HIS A 115 -13.38 -14.65 -10.64
N PRO A 116 -14.16 -15.52 -11.36
CA PRO A 116 -15.58 -15.23 -11.65
C PRO A 116 -16.39 -14.90 -10.39
N ASP A 117 -16.15 -15.60 -9.30
CA ASP A 117 -16.85 -15.42 -8.02
C ASP A 117 -16.27 -14.29 -7.15
N ASP A 118 -15.14 -13.70 -7.54
CA ASP A 118 -14.60 -12.55 -6.85
C ASP A 118 -15.36 -11.28 -7.23
N ARG A 119 -15.89 -10.59 -6.23
CA ARG A 119 -16.57 -9.30 -6.44
C ARG A 119 -15.59 -8.20 -6.87
N TYR A 120 -14.34 -8.28 -6.43
CA TYR A 120 -13.39 -7.18 -6.53
C TYR A 120 -12.45 -7.34 -7.73
N THR A 121 -12.08 -6.19 -8.29
CA THR A 121 -10.99 -6.09 -9.25
C THR A 121 -9.76 -5.57 -8.53
N CYS A 122 -8.68 -6.34 -8.52
CA CYS A 122 -7.45 -6.03 -7.80
C CYS A 122 -6.27 -5.82 -8.76
N GLY A 123 -5.22 -5.20 -8.25
CA GLY A 123 -4.01 -4.96 -9.03
C GLY A 123 -2.84 -4.51 -8.19
N ASN A 124 -1.65 -4.61 -8.77
CA ASN A 124 -0.39 -4.22 -8.16
C ASN A 124 0.17 -2.97 -8.83
N LEU A 125 0.64 -2.03 -8.04
CA LEU A 125 1.42 -0.89 -8.51
C LEU A 125 2.90 -1.14 -8.19
N TYR A 126 3.69 -1.45 -9.19
CA TYR A 126 5.14 -1.52 -9.06
C TYR A 126 5.75 -0.16 -9.34
N VAL A 127 6.64 0.27 -8.47
CA VAL A 127 7.49 1.46 -8.65
C VAL A 127 8.94 1.13 -8.34
N LYS A 128 9.85 1.68 -9.16
CA LYS A 128 11.29 1.67 -8.91
C LYS A 128 11.71 3.04 -8.42
N ILE A 129 12.25 3.12 -7.22
CA ILE A 129 12.57 4.37 -6.53
C ILE A 129 14.08 4.52 -6.38
N LYS A 130 14.60 5.72 -6.70
CA LYS A 130 16.02 6.08 -6.55
C LYS A 130 16.25 6.80 -5.22
N ALA A 131 16.38 6.04 -4.14
CA ALA A 131 16.95 6.53 -2.88
C ALA A 131 18.50 6.50 -2.98
N GLU A 132 19.23 6.34 -1.89
CA GLU A 132 20.68 6.07 -1.97
C GLU A 132 20.98 4.77 -2.72
N LYS A 133 20.12 3.77 -2.56
CA LYS A 133 20.05 2.57 -3.39
C LYS A 133 18.73 2.52 -4.17
N ILE A 134 18.70 1.71 -5.18
CA ILE A 134 17.45 1.41 -5.89
C ILE A 134 16.56 0.53 -5.02
N ILE A 135 15.33 0.96 -4.84
CA ILE A 135 14.27 0.23 -4.14
C ILE A 135 13.22 -0.16 -5.15
N ASP A 136 12.97 -1.46 -5.27
CA ASP A 136 11.80 -1.98 -5.93
C ASP A 136 10.68 -2.05 -4.88
N LEU A 137 9.50 -1.48 -5.17
CA LEU A 137 8.34 -1.46 -4.29
C LEU A 137 7.11 -1.88 -5.05
N ILE A 138 6.33 -2.80 -4.48
CA ILE A 138 5.01 -3.18 -4.96
C ILE A 138 3.97 -2.78 -3.92
N VAL A 139 3.00 -1.98 -4.33
CA VAL A 139 1.82 -1.67 -3.53
C VAL A 139 0.69 -2.59 -3.94
N VAL A 140 0.02 -3.18 -2.96
CA VAL A 140 -1.09 -4.11 -3.14
C VAL A 140 -2.34 -3.64 -2.41
N HIS A 141 -3.50 -4.00 -2.96
CA HIS A 141 -4.78 -4.05 -2.29
C HIS A 141 -5.54 -5.24 -2.86
N PHE A 142 -5.58 -6.33 -2.10
CA PHE A 142 -6.17 -7.59 -2.55
C PHE A 142 -7.67 -7.64 -2.28
N SER A 143 -8.34 -8.69 -2.78
CA SER A 143 -9.74 -8.95 -2.51
C SER A 143 -9.99 -9.11 -1.01
N ASN A 144 -11.15 -8.70 -0.53
CA ASN A 144 -11.55 -8.91 0.88
C ASN A 144 -12.09 -10.33 1.15
N SER A 145 -11.84 -11.26 0.26
CA SER A 145 -12.03 -12.70 0.46
C SER A 145 -10.65 -13.32 0.67
N ASP A 146 -10.47 -14.01 1.78
CA ASP A 146 -9.19 -14.60 2.19
C ASP A 146 -8.64 -15.58 1.12
N LEU A 147 -9.53 -16.38 0.51
CA LEU A 147 -9.15 -17.28 -0.58
C LEU A 147 -8.66 -16.50 -1.83
N PHE A 148 -9.37 -15.46 -2.22
CA PHE A 148 -9.00 -14.69 -3.42
C PHE A 148 -7.78 -13.81 -3.13
N SER A 149 -7.60 -13.32 -1.90
CA SER A 149 -6.38 -12.62 -1.51
C SER A 149 -5.15 -13.54 -1.57
N LEU A 150 -5.30 -14.81 -1.18
CA LEU A 150 -4.26 -15.82 -1.35
C LEU A 150 -3.87 -16.01 -2.83
N LEU A 151 -4.85 -16.14 -3.72
CA LEU A 151 -4.59 -16.26 -5.16
C LEU A 151 -3.89 -15.02 -5.71
N HIS A 152 -4.27 -13.82 -5.28
CA HIS A 152 -3.63 -12.56 -5.65
C HIS A 152 -2.17 -12.49 -5.15
N LEU A 153 -1.90 -12.99 -3.94
CA LEU A 153 -0.53 -13.09 -3.42
C LEU A 153 0.32 -14.03 -4.29
N ILE A 154 -0.19 -15.24 -4.60
CA ILE A 154 0.51 -16.22 -5.44
C ILE A 154 0.83 -15.62 -6.82
N GLU A 155 -0.12 -14.93 -7.45
CA GLU A 155 0.10 -14.26 -8.74
C GLU A 155 1.14 -13.15 -8.62
N THR A 156 1.08 -12.35 -7.55
CA THR A 156 2.06 -11.28 -7.27
C THR A 156 3.48 -11.85 -7.14
N LEU A 157 3.66 -12.93 -6.38
CA LEU A 157 4.95 -13.62 -6.23
C LEU A 157 5.43 -14.21 -7.56
N SER A 158 4.52 -14.73 -8.38
CA SER A 158 4.85 -15.21 -9.72
C SER A 158 5.37 -14.09 -10.64
N ILE A 159 4.73 -12.91 -10.60
CA ILE A 159 5.20 -11.71 -11.33
C ILE A 159 6.59 -11.29 -10.87
N ILE A 160 6.83 -11.25 -9.55
CA ILE A 160 8.12 -10.93 -8.95
C ILE A 160 9.21 -11.88 -9.44
N LYS A 161 8.97 -13.17 -9.37
CA LYS A 161 9.89 -14.22 -9.82
C LYS A 161 10.20 -14.10 -11.31
N LYS A 162 9.18 -13.90 -12.14
CA LYS A 162 9.35 -13.69 -13.61
C LYS A 162 10.20 -12.46 -13.91
N LYS A 163 10.04 -11.38 -13.15
CA LYS A 163 10.80 -10.13 -13.31
C LYS A 163 12.19 -10.19 -12.71
N LYS A 164 12.50 -11.20 -11.91
CA LYS A 164 13.79 -11.35 -11.18
C LYS A 164 14.10 -10.11 -10.34
N ILE A 165 13.11 -9.62 -9.60
CA ILE A 165 13.23 -8.49 -8.68
C ILE A 165 12.98 -8.95 -7.24
N GLU A 166 13.46 -8.17 -6.26
CA GLU A 166 13.26 -8.42 -4.83
C GLU A 166 12.64 -7.16 -4.18
N PRO A 167 11.35 -6.89 -4.44
CA PRO A 167 10.70 -5.67 -3.99
C PRO A 167 10.34 -5.73 -2.50
N ILE A 168 10.22 -4.55 -1.87
CA ILE A 168 9.34 -4.41 -0.71
C ILE A 168 7.91 -4.56 -1.21
N ILE A 169 7.05 -5.32 -0.50
CA ILE A 169 5.63 -5.43 -0.81
C ILE A 169 4.87 -4.81 0.37
N ALA A 170 4.07 -3.80 0.12
CA ALA A 170 3.33 -3.12 1.16
C ALA A 170 1.87 -2.88 0.73
N GLY A 171 0.94 -2.99 1.66
CA GLY A 171 -0.46 -2.72 1.36
C GLY A 171 -1.43 -3.42 2.29
N ASP A 172 -2.68 -3.36 1.90
CA ASP A 172 -3.77 -4.13 2.45
C ASP A 172 -3.88 -5.46 1.69
N PHE A 173 -3.47 -6.53 2.36
CA PHE A 173 -3.51 -7.88 1.79
C PHE A 173 -4.87 -8.52 1.97
N ASN A 174 -5.73 -7.97 2.83
CA ASN A 174 -7.03 -8.56 3.18
C ASN A 174 -6.94 -10.06 3.57
N MET A 175 -5.83 -10.45 4.17
CA MET A 175 -5.51 -11.84 4.53
C MET A 175 -5.35 -11.95 6.04
N TRP A 176 -6.34 -12.52 6.72
CA TRP A 176 -6.29 -12.72 8.18
C TRP A 176 -5.62 -14.06 8.57
N HIS A 177 -5.52 -15.03 7.65
CA HIS A 177 -4.76 -16.26 7.85
C HIS A 177 -3.26 -16.01 7.64
N GLN A 178 -2.58 -15.59 8.71
CA GLN A 178 -1.15 -15.25 8.68
C GLN A 178 -0.25 -16.41 8.30
N ASP A 179 -0.66 -17.65 8.59
CA ASP A 179 0.10 -18.84 8.26
C ASP A 179 0.25 -19.00 6.75
N TRP A 180 -0.80 -18.74 5.97
CA TRP A 180 -0.74 -18.76 4.50
C TRP A 180 0.25 -17.73 3.96
N LEU A 181 0.27 -16.51 4.54
CA LEU A 181 1.24 -15.50 4.16
C LEU A 181 2.66 -15.96 4.45
N ASN A 182 2.90 -16.50 5.66
CA ASN A 182 4.21 -16.98 6.07
C ASN A 182 4.68 -18.16 5.22
N ASP A 183 3.83 -19.15 4.95
CA ASP A 183 4.16 -20.33 4.14
C ASP A 183 4.63 -19.95 2.73
N LEU A 184 3.99 -18.94 2.13
CA LEU A 184 4.33 -18.49 0.78
C LEU A 184 5.53 -17.56 0.72
N THR A 185 5.83 -16.82 1.80
CA THR A 185 6.79 -15.70 1.72
C THR A 185 8.03 -15.86 2.59
N SER A 186 8.00 -16.68 3.63
CA SER A 186 9.07 -16.75 4.63
C SER A 186 10.44 -17.22 4.10
N GLN A 187 10.50 -17.82 2.92
CA GLN A 187 11.77 -18.17 2.30
C GLN A 187 12.55 -16.97 1.79
N GLU A 188 11.86 -15.97 1.26
CA GLU A 188 12.44 -14.80 0.57
C GLU A 188 12.26 -13.49 1.35
N TYR A 189 11.24 -13.43 2.22
CA TYR A 189 10.81 -12.21 2.91
C TYR A 189 10.79 -12.37 4.44
N VAL A 190 10.86 -11.22 5.11
CA VAL A 190 10.49 -11.04 6.51
C VAL A 190 9.24 -10.16 6.54
N SER A 191 8.16 -10.64 7.16
CA SER A 191 6.94 -9.85 7.31
C SER A 191 7.00 -8.92 8.52
N SER A 192 6.29 -7.80 8.44
CA SER A 192 6.13 -6.87 9.56
C SER A 192 5.56 -7.56 10.81
N MET A 193 4.66 -8.55 10.64
CA MET A 193 4.09 -9.32 11.77
C MET A 193 5.08 -10.28 12.41
N GLN A 194 6.09 -10.79 11.68
CA GLN A 194 7.19 -11.57 12.27
C GLN A 194 8.12 -10.67 13.09
N TYR A 195 8.29 -9.41 12.68
CA TYR A 195 9.12 -8.46 13.42
C TYR A 195 8.43 -7.95 14.69
N LYS A 196 7.12 -7.61 14.62
CA LYS A 196 6.33 -7.13 15.75
C LYS A 196 4.85 -7.45 15.53
N LYS A 197 4.18 -8.04 16.53
CA LYS A 197 2.73 -8.30 16.49
C LYS A 197 1.93 -7.00 16.60
N TYR A 198 0.86 -6.87 15.82
CA TYR A 198 -0.07 -5.73 15.83
C TYR A 198 -1.44 -6.14 15.28
N LEU A 199 -2.41 -5.23 15.41
CA LEU A 199 -3.73 -5.32 14.79
C LEU A 199 -3.92 -4.06 13.94
N SER A 200 -4.02 -4.22 12.62
CA SER A 200 -4.19 -3.09 11.70
C SER A 200 -5.64 -2.75 11.41
N TYR A 201 -6.56 -3.69 11.62
CA TYR A 201 -8.01 -3.48 11.48
C TYR A 201 -8.71 -3.72 12.84
N PRO A 202 -8.83 -2.67 13.66
CA PRO A 202 -9.28 -2.80 15.06
C PRO A 202 -10.73 -3.28 15.22
N LEU A 203 -11.60 -2.93 14.25
CA LEU A 203 -13.03 -3.28 14.31
C LEU A 203 -13.25 -4.79 14.50
N ASN A 204 -12.50 -5.61 13.78
CA ASN A 204 -12.61 -7.06 13.84
C ASN A 204 -11.43 -7.70 14.59
N LYS A 205 -10.50 -6.90 15.14
CA LYS A 205 -9.26 -7.35 15.74
C LYS A 205 -8.39 -8.19 14.76
N TRP A 206 -8.34 -7.77 13.51
CA TRP A 206 -7.57 -8.43 12.45
C TRP A 206 -6.30 -7.67 12.09
N THR A 207 -5.36 -8.41 11.52
CA THR A 207 -4.22 -7.86 10.80
C THR A 207 -4.46 -8.12 9.33
N LEU A 208 -4.67 -7.05 8.56
CA LEU A 208 -4.93 -7.09 7.12
C LEU A 208 -3.82 -6.43 6.32
N ASP A 209 -3.13 -5.46 6.94
CA ASP A 209 -2.05 -4.71 6.33
C ASP A 209 -0.70 -5.31 6.68
N TYR A 210 0.18 -5.42 5.69
CA TYR A 210 1.52 -5.96 5.86
C TYR A 210 2.56 -5.15 5.09
N ILE A 211 3.79 -5.18 5.61
CA ILE A 211 5.00 -4.79 4.91
C ILE A 211 5.90 -6.02 4.87
N LEU A 212 6.18 -6.53 3.68
CA LEU A 212 7.14 -7.62 3.46
C LEU A 212 8.42 -7.03 2.92
N ILE A 213 9.53 -7.28 3.59
CA ILE A 213 10.85 -6.84 3.11
C ILE A 213 11.68 -8.06 2.69
N PRO A 214 12.47 -7.99 1.59
CA PRO A 214 13.43 -9.03 1.25
C PRO A 214 14.37 -9.34 2.42
N LYS A 215 14.78 -10.58 2.62
CA LYS A 215 15.68 -10.98 3.73
C LYS A 215 17.01 -10.24 3.79
N LYS A 216 17.45 -9.67 2.67
CA LYS A 216 18.65 -8.80 2.65
C LYS A 216 18.43 -7.46 3.37
N TYR A 217 17.18 -7.02 3.57
CA TYR A 217 16.83 -5.81 4.32
C TYR A 217 16.53 -6.13 5.78
N LYS A 218 16.50 -5.11 6.64
CA LYS A 218 16.19 -5.28 8.06
C LYS A 218 15.20 -4.22 8.55
N PHE A 219 14.15 -4.65 9.23
CA PHE A 219 13.35 -3.74 10.04
C PHE A 219 14.20 -3.19 11.20
N LYS A 220 14.17 -1.88 11.43
CA LYS A 220 14.77 -1.21 12.58
C LYS A 220 13.71 -0.72 13.57
N SER A 221 12.58 -0.33 13.05
CA SER A 221 11.40 -0.01 13.86
C SER A 221 10.13 -0.35 13.09
N LEU A 222 9.07 -0.61 13.85
CA LEU A 222 7.72 -0.78 13.32
C LEU A 222 6.71 -0.24 14.34
N LYS A 223 5.82 0.62 13.86
CA LYS A 223 4.64 1.06 14.58
C LYS A 223 3.39 0.73 13.79
N CYS A 224 2.32 0.36 14.48
CA CYS A 224 0.97 0.23 13.95
C CYS A 224 0.10 1.16 14.79
N GLU A 225 -0.24 2.32 14.27
CA GLU A 225 -0.90 3.38 15.03
C GLU A 225 -1.69 4.35 14.14
N GLY A 226 -2.40 5.27 14.77
CA GLY A 226 -3.22 6.27 14.11
C GLY A 226 -4.70 5.88 14.02
N ASP A 227 -5.56 6.83 14.39
CA ASP A 227 -7.02 6.70 14.32
C ASP A 227 -7.54 7.66 13.23
N VAL A 228 -6.90 7.58 12.05
CA VAL A 228 -7.16 8.44 10.89
C VAL A 228 -7.92 7.74 9.77
N SER A 229 -8.10 6.43 9.90
CA SER A 229 -8.86 5.55 9.01
C SER A 229 -9.50 4.44 9.85
N ASP A 230 -10.30 3.56 9.24
CA ASP A 230 -10.73 2.29 9.83
C ASP A 230 -9.56 1.28 9.92
N HIS A 231 -8.51 1.50 9.15
CA HIS A 231 -7.22 0.83 9.31
C HIS A 231 -6.22 1.71 10.06
N LYS A 232 -5.38 1.10 10.88
CA LYS A 232 -4.19 1.73 11.46
C LYS A 232 -3.06 1.75 10.44
N ALA A 233 -2.31 2.84 10.42
CA ALA A 233 -1.13 2.95 9.57
C ALA A 233 0.00 2.06 10.08
N LEU A 234 0.75 1.44 9.16
CA LEU A 234 2.04 0.83 9.46
C LEU A 234 3.16 1.80 9.13
N ILE A 235 3.99 2.12 10.09
CA ILE A 235 5.18 2.96 9.91
C ILE A 235 6.41 2.12 10.20
N ALA A 236 7.23 1.86 9.18
CA ALA A 236 8.42 1.03 9.28
C ALA A 236 9.67 1.81 8.91
N GLU A 237 10.73 1.69 9.70
CA GLU A 237 12.08 2.07 9.29
C GLU A 237 12.81 0.81 8.83
N VAL A 238 13.27 0.83 7.58
CA VAL A 238 13.91 -0.32 6.92
C VAL A 238 15.32 0.05 6.51
N GLU A 239 16.28 -0.77 6.95
CA GLU A 239 17.68 -0.70 6.49
C GLU A 239 17.80 -1.42 5.15
N ILE A 240 18.12 -0.65 4.10
CA ILE A 240 18.31 -1.13 2.73
C ILE A 240 19.78 -1.50 2.54
N ARG A 241 20.07 -2.71 2.07
CA ARG A 241 21.43 -3.23 1.90
C ARG A 241 21.82 -3.41 0.43
#